data_2ec91318317bb1de68a965d41309c7e1
#
_entry.id   2ec91318317bb1de68a965d41309c7e1
#
_cell.length_a   1.000
_cell.length_b   1.000
_cell.length_c   1.000
_cell.angle_alpha   90.00
_cell.angle_beta   90.00
_cell.angle_gamma   90.00
#
_symmetry.space_group_name_H-M   'P 1'
#
loop_
_entity.id
_entity.type
_entity.pdbx_description
1 polymer ?
#
loop_
_entity_poly.entity_id
_entity_poly.type
_entity_poly.pdbx_seq_one_letter_code
_entity_poly.pdbx_strand_id
1 'polypeptide(L)'
;EMCIRDRFTRNYLDYYNLRAVDALEVGRNAFSCDDVWSGAPLWHTSGEEITSVLGRLNLSGALGDHGSSASSSASTAEDSSAISALPALLPQAKEPRLPEPGSRDAEQVLINFAPQSTTGFAYDAASGSYGMLRANGSAQLDANTGMQAQFDNLLVLYSASSLRDDGLTLDYDLSFGGGVWLNGGRLWHITWTQGTDSTFVFYDADGRPLSICAGRSYIAMVSSVTGQELTVLDSAGQNALN
;
A
#
# COMPACT_ATOMS: atom_id res chain seq x y z
N GLU A 1 18.07 5.37 6.83
CA GLU A 1 18.30 3.92 6.86
C GLU A 1 16.96 3.24 6.98
N MET A 2 16.44 2.73 5.88
CA MET A 2 15.38 1.73 5.98
C MET A 2 16.06 0.47 6.51
N CYS A 3 16.16 0.38 7.82
CA CYS A 3 16.73 -0.76 8.49
C CYS A 3 15.72 -1.90 8.50
N ILE A 4 15.71 -2.73 7.44
CA ILE A 4 15.23 -4.12 7.54
C ILE A 4 16.09 -4.91 8.57
N ARG A 5 16.98 -4.24 9.26
CA ARG A 5 17.83 -4.76 10.34
C ARG A 5 17.24 -4.59 11.72
N ASP A 6 15.97 -4.18 11.86
CA ASP A 6 15.45 -4.24 13.21
C ASP A 6 15.37 -5.71 13.65
N ARG A 7 15.75 -5.92 14.87
CA ARG A 7 15.77 -7.23 15.51
C ARG A 7 14.41 -7.94 15.45
N PHE A 8 13.34 -7.17 15.39
CA PHE A 8 11.95 -7.67 15.37
C PHE A 8 11.57 -8.23 14.01
N THR A 9 11.88 -7.54 12.93
CA THR A 9 11.62 -8.02 11.57
C THR A 9 12.37 -9.32 11.31
N ARG A 10 13.65 -9.41 11.71
CA ARG A 10 14.41 -10.65 11.57
C ARG A 10 13.82 -11.78 12.42
N ASN A 11 13.48 -11.54 13.67
CA ASN A 11 12.83 -12.54 14.51
C ASN A 11 11.50 -13.00 13.95
N TYR A 12 10.72 -12.06 13.35
CA TYR A 12 9.46 -12.39 12.69
C TYR A 12 9.66 -13.29 11.48
N LEU A 13 10.62 -12.95 10.61
CA LEU A 13 10.96 -13.75 9.44
C LEU A 13 11.43 -15.16 9.84
N ASP A 14 12.29 -15.25 10.85
CA ASP A 14 12.81 -16.51 11.37
C ASP A 14 11.70 -17.36 12.01
N TYR A 15 10.82 -16.73 12.82
CA TYR A 15 9.72 -17.42 13.50
C TYR A 15 8.73 -18.05 12.50
N TYR A 16 8.40 -17.32 11.42
CA TYR A 16 7.48 -17.80 10.39
C TYR A 16 8.18 -18.53 9.22
N ASN A 17 9.51 -18.73 9.33
CA ASN A 17 10.33 -19.30 8.26
C ASN A 17 10.13 -18.60 6.91
N LEU A 18 10.01 -17.29 6.94
CA LEU A 18 9.85 -16.46 5.75
C LEU A 18 11.20 -16.08 5.18
N ARG A 19 11.30 -16.07 3.86
CA ARG A 19 12.50 -15.58 3.16
C ARG A 19 12.26 -14.16 2.69
N ALA A 20 13.24 -13.30 2.89
CA ALA A 20 13.24 -11.94 2.41
C ALA A 20 14.50 -11.67 1.57
N VAL A 21 14.38 -10.73 0.64
CA VAL A 21 15.54 -10.20 -0.10
C VAL A 21 16.06 -8.99 0.68
N ASP A 22 17.15 -9.18 1.39
CA ASP A 22 17.80 -8.11 2.14
C ASP A 22 18.85 -7.42 1.26
N ALA A 23 18.69 -6.11 1.05
CA ALA A 23 19.62 -5.30 0.26
C ALA A 23 21.07 -5.35 0.78
N LEU A 24 21.26 -5.58 2.08
CA LEU A 24 22.59 -5.69 2.67
C LEU A 24 23.25 -7.07 2.45
N GLU A 25 22.43 -8.11 2.28
CA GLU A 25 22.92 -9.47 2.01
C GLU A 25 23.15 -9.69 0.51
N VAL A 26 22.26 -9.21 -0.35
CA VAL A 26 22.38 -9.35 -1.80
C VAL A 26 23.23 -8.26 -2.44
N GLY A 27 23.54 -7.20 -1.69
CA GLY A 27 24.36 -6.08 -2.13
C GLY A 27 23.71 -5.28 -3.28
N ARG A 28 24.55 -4.55 -4.01
CA ARG A 28 24.13 -3.70 -5.15
C ARG A 28 23.60 -4.47 -6.37
N ASN A 29 23.39 -5.76 -6.26
CA ASN A 29 22.89 -6.57 -7.37
C ASN A 29 21.38 -6.50 -7.59
N ALA A 30 20.64 -6.04 -6.58
CA ALA A 30 19.18 -5.89 -6.66
C ALA A 30 18.72 -4.50 -6.25
N PHE A 31 19.62 -3.72 -5.65
CA PHE A 31 19.31 -2.39 -5.16
C PHE A 31 20.44 -1.44 -5.54
N SER A 32 20.07 -0.31 -6.10
CA SER A 32 20.95 0.81 -6.36
C SER A 32 20.74 1.89 -5.33
N CYS A 33 21.78 2.65 -5.05
CA CYS A 33 21.72 3.77 -4.12
C CYS A 33 22.28 5.02 -4.80
N ASP A 34 21.48 6.05 -4.88
CA ASP A 34 21.94 7.35 -5.38
C ASP A 34 22.69 8.09 -4.28
N ASP A 35 23.96 8.34 -4.53
CA ASP A 35 24.86 9.07 -3.61
C ASP A 35 24.55 10.57 -3.51
N VAL A 36 23.45 11.03 -4.09
CA VAL A 36 23.23 12.45 -4.42
C VAL A 36 22.66 13.24 -3.27
N TRP A 37 22.54 12.68 -2.03
CA TRP A 37 21.89 13.54 -1.05
C TRP A 37 22.36 13.48 0.41
N SER A 38 22.44 14.66 0.97
CA SER A 38 22.76 14.95 2.36
C SER A 38 21.80 14.30 3.34
N GLY A 39 22.10 13.13 3.85
CA GLY A 39 21.49 12.60 5.05
C GLY A 39 20.88 11.21 5.00
N ALA A 40 20.31 10.77 3.91
CA ALA A 40 19.81 9.40 3.79
C ALA A 40 20.01 8.87 2.37
N PRO A 41 20.63 7.70 2.20
CA PRO A 41 20.77 7.07 0.89
C PRO A 41 19.38 6.76 0.31
N LEU A 42 19.13 7.19 -0.93
CA LEU A 42 17.93 6.83 -1.67
C LEU A 42 18.16 5.48 -2.33
N TRP A 43 17.61 4.44 -1.76
CA TRP A 43 17.63 3.11 -2.34
C TRP A 43 16.52 2.95 -3.36
N HIS A 44 16.83 2.38 -4.50
CA HIS A 44 15.86 2.02 -5.53
C HIS A 44 16.18 0.64 -6.11
N THR A 45 15.20 0.03 -6.75
CA THR A 45 15.29 -1.26 -7.40
C THR A 45 14.38 -1.27 -8.63
N SER A 46 14.55 -2.24 -9.50
CA SER A 46 13.67 -2.51 -10.62
C SER A 46 13.12 -3.94 -10.56
N GLY A 47 12.02 -4.19 -11.25
CA GLY A 47 11.48 -5.54 -11.36
C GLY A 47 12.47 -6.53 -11.97
N GLU A 48 13.32 -6.10 -12.92
CA GLU A 48 14.36 -6.91 -13.54
C GLU A 48 15.46 -7.28 -12.53
N GLU A 49 15.94 -6.32 -11.75
CA GLU A 49 16.96 -6.56 -10.72
C GLU A 49 16.45 -7.51 -9.63
N ILE A 50 15.22 -7.32 -9.14
CA ILE A 50 14.60 -8.23 -8.17
C ILE A 50 14.45 -9.63 -8.75
N THR A 51 13.94 -9.75 -9.98
CA THR A 51 13.75 -11.07 -10.65
C THR A 51 15.09 -11.80 -10.81
N SER A 52 16.14 -11.08 -11.19
CA SER A 52 17.50 -11.63 -11.31
C SER A 52 18.01 -12.18 -9.96
N VAL A 53 17.77 -11.46 -8.87
CA VAL A 53 18.18 -11.91 -7.52
C VAL A 53 17.37 -13.09 -7.06
N LEU A 54 16.05 -13.08 -7.26
CA LEU A 54 15.17 -14.19 -6.88
C LEU A 54 15.56 -15.49 -7.61
N GLY A 55 15.93 -15.38 -8.90
CA GLY A 55 16.45 -16.51 -9.67
C GLY A 55 17.75 -17.06 -9.08
N ARG A 56 18.69 -16.21 -8.68
CA ARG A 56 19.97 -16.62 -8.07
C ARG A 56 19.78 -17.24 -6.69
N LEU A 57 18.80 -16.77 -5.91
CA LEU A 57 18.48 -17.30 -4.59
C LEU A 57 17.58 -18.54 -4.66
N ASN A 58 17.25 -19.01 -5.86
CA ASN A 58 16.34 -20.12 -6.10
C ASN A 58 14.94 -19.91 -5.48
N LEU A 59 14.51 -18.66 -5.46
CA LEU A 59 13.20 -18.21 -4.92
C LEU A 59 12.18 -17.95 -6.05
N SER A 60 12.53 -18.23 -7.30
CA SER A 60 11.68 -17.99 -8.48
C SER A 60 10.36 -18.76 -8.49
N GLY A 61 10.24 -19.83 -7.71
CA GLY A 61 8.97 -20.55 -7.52
C GLY A 61 7.96 -19.82 -6.63
N ALA A 62 8.36 -18.74 -5.95
CA ALA A 62 7.46 -17.95 -5.08
C ALA A 62 6.72 -16.83 -5.82
N LEU A 63 7.18 -16.45 -7.01
CA LEU A 63 6.50 -15.51 -7.89
C LEU A 63 5.81 -16.31 -8.98
N GLY A 64 4.48 -16.35 -8.96
CA GLY A 64 3.69 -16.98 -10.02
C GLY A 64 4.14 -16.50 -11.40
N ASP A 65 4.35 -17.44 -12.30
CA ASP A 65 4.81 -17.23 -13.67
C ASP A 65 3.79 -16.38 -14.45
N HIS A 66 3.99 -15.08 -14.48
CA HIS A 66 3.29 -14.17 -15.39
C HIS A 66 4.12 -13.99 -16.66
N GLY A 67 4.00 -14.98 -17.53
CA GLY A 67 4.15 -14.89 -18.97
C GLY A 67 5.43 -14.25 -19.50
N SER A 68 6.45 -15.05 -19.75
CA SER A 68 7.39 -14.81 -20.84
C SER A 68 7.64 -16.11 -21.57
N SER A 69 7.12 -16.18 -22.80
CA SER A 69 7.37 -17.27 -23.72
C SER A 69 8.84 -17.26 -24.17
N ALA A 70 9.62 -18.22 -23.71
CA ALA A 70 10.80 -18.67 -24.40
C ALA A 70 10.99 -20.17 -24.13
N SER A 71 10.88 -20.89 -25.23
CA SER A 71 11.04 -22.33 -25.41
C SER A 71 12.29 -22.92 -24.80
N SER A 72 12.20 -24.05 -24.09
CA SER A 72 12.72 -25.34 -24.58
C SER A 72 12.69 -26.43 -23.52
N SER A 73 12.19 -27.58 -23.98
CA SER A 73 12.45 -28.97 -23.61
C SER A 73 12.00 -29.49 -22.25
N ALA A 74 10.95 -30.26 -22.39
CA ALA A 74 10.50 -31.46 -21.69
C ALA A 74 11.36 -32.03 -20.55
N SER A 75 10.75 -32.11 -19.36
CA SER A 75 10.79 -33.32 -18.54
C SER A 75 9.54 -33.34 -17.64
N THR A 76 8.74 -34.38 -17.87
CA THR A 76 7.76 -35.06 -17.02
C THR A 76 6.88 -34.22 -16.12
N ALA A 77 5.59 -34.10 -16.56
CA ALA A 77 4.46 -33.81 -15.73
C ALA A 77 4.43 -34.74 -14.51
N GLU A 78 4.30 -34.12 -13.35
CA GLU A 78 3.44 -34.51 -12.24
C GLU A 78 3.79 -33.62 -11.06
N ASP A 79 2.92 -32.73 -10.78
CA ASP A 79 2.57 -31.99 -9.60
C ASP A 79 2.47 -30.45 -9.82
N SER A 80 1.68 -30.07 -10.81
CA SER A 80 1.07 -28.73 -10.77
C SER A 80 -0.16 -28.79 -9.85
N SER A 81 0.07 -29.03 -8.57
CA SER A 81 -0.90 -28.67 -7.55
C SER A 81 -1.07 -27.16 -7.66
N ALA A 82 -2.25 -26.76 -8.12
CA ALA A 82 -2.67 -25.39 -8.33
C ALA A 82 -2.10 -24.50 -7.22
N ILE A 83 -1.21 -23.59 -7.58
CA ILE A 83 -0.89 -22.44 -6.73
C ILE A 83 -2.26 -21.78 -6.56
N SER A 84 -2.87 -21.99 -5.41
CA SER A 84 -4.13 -21.36 -5.06
C SER A 84 -3.86 -19.87 -5.20
N ALA A 85 -4.56 -19.20 -6.13
CA ALA A 85 -4.39 -17.79 -6.35
C ALA A 85 -4.49 -17.11 -4.98
N LEU A 86 -3.47 -16.32 -4.61
CA LEU A 86 -3.51 -15.59 -3.35
C LEU A 86 -4.82 -14.80 -3.31
N PRO A 87 -5.55 -14.83 -2.19
CA PRO A 87 -6.77 -14.06 -2.07
C PRO A 87 -6.46 -12.59 -2.32
N ALA A 88 -7.34 -11.91 -3.05
CA ALA A 88 -7.18 -10.49 -3.30
C ALA A 88 -7.21 -9.73 -1.97
N LEU A 89 -6.18 -8.93 -1.69
CA LEU A 89 -6.12 -8.13 -0.46
C LEU A 89 -7.34 -7.21 -0.29
N LEU A 90 -7.86 -6.71 -1.41
CA LEU A 90 -8.98 -5.78 -1.46
C LEU A 90 -10.15 -6.37 -2.27
N PRO A 91 -11.40 -6.24 -1.78
CA PRO A 91 -12.60 -6.60 -2.53
C PRO A 91 -12.91 -5.56 -3.60
N GLN A 92 -12.40 -5.75 -4.81
CA GLN A 92 -12.61 -4.85 -5.94
C GLN A 92 -13.72 -5.33 -6.86
N ALA A 93 -14.49 -4.39 -7.43
CA ALA A 93 -15.48 -4.65 -8.45
C ALA A 93 -15.36 -3.62 -9.60
N LYS A 94 -15.67 -4.04 -10.84
CA LYS A 94 -15.72 -3.12 -11.99
C LYS A 94 -16.79 -2.05 -11.82
N GLU A 95 -17.94 -2.43 -11.30
CA GLU A 95 -19.07 -1.58 -11.02
C GLU A 95 -19.42 -1.76 -9.54
N PRO A 96 -18.70 -1.10 -8.61
CA PRO A 96 -18.97 -1.19 -7.22
C PRO A 96 -20.31 -0.52 -6.91
N ARG A 97 -21.03 -1.07 -5.94
CA ARG A 97 -22.16 -0.37 -5.36
C ARG A 97 -21.60 0.76 -4.49
N LEU A 98 -21.73 1.99 -4.99
CA LEU A 98 -21.38 3.17 -4.20
C LEU A 98 -22.43 3.37 -3.10
N PRO A 99 -22.00 3.61 -1.86
CA PRO A 99 -22.94 3.90 -0.79
C PRO A 99 -23.71 5.19 -1.08
N GLU A 100 -25.01 5.16 -0.91
CA GLU A 100 -25.88 6.33 -0.98
C GLU A 100 -26.83 6.31 0.22
N PRO A 101 -27.09 7.44 0.86
CA PRO A 101 -26.51 8.78 0.79
C PRO A 101 -25.32 8.88 1.76
N GLY A 102 -24.49 9.88 1.64
CA GLY A 102 -23.44 10.18 2.63
C GLY A 102 -22.06 10.47 2.05
N SER A 103 -21.92 10.45 0.72
CA SER A 103 -20.67 10.91 0.13
C SER A 103 -20.55 12.43 0.21
N ARG A 104 -19.34 12.91 0.43
CA ARG A 104 -18.99 14.33 0.44
C ARG A 104 -17.93 14.61 -0.60
N ASP A 105 -17.83 15.84 -1.06
CA ASP A 105 -16.77 16.26 -1.96
C ASP A 105 -15.41 16.18 -1.27
N ALA A 106 -14.40 15.70 -1.97
CA ALA A 106 -13.07 15.47 -1.44
C ALA A 106 -12.01 15.81 -2.50
N GLU A 107 -11.58 17.06 -2.52
CA GLU A 107 -10.64 17.58 -3.52
C GLU A 107 -9.18 17.44 -3.07
N GLN A 108 -8.91 17.62 -1.78
CA GLN A 108 -7.57 17.54 -1.23
C GLN A 108 -7.55 16.62 -0.01
N VAL A 109 -6.52 15.82 0.08
CA VAL A 109 -6.31 14.87 1.19
C VAL A 109 -4.90 15.05 1.73
N LEU A 110 -4.76 15.20 3.04
CA LEU A 110 -3.48 15.25 3.73
C LEU A 110 -3.48 14.20 4.83
N ILE A 111 -2.51 13.31 4.80
CA ILE A 111 -2.30 12.28 5.82
C ILE A 111 -1.01 12.59 6.54
N ASN A 112 -1.10 12.93 7.80
CA ASN A 112 0.03 13.21 8.66
C ASN A 112 0.35 11.99 9.53
N PHE A 113 1.40 11.26 9.20
CA PHE A 113 1.85 10.09 9.95
C PHE A 113 2.79 10.45 11.11
N ALA A 114 3.53 11.54 10.96
CA ALA A 114 4.47 12.06 11.96
C ALA A 114 4.82 13.52 11.61
N PRO A 115 5.43 14.29 12.51
CA PRO A 115 5.74 15.72 12.30
C PRO A 115 6.48 16.08 11.01
N GLN A 116 7.16 15.12 10.40
CA GLN A 116 7.89 15.30 9.14
C GLN A 116 7.51 14.27 8.07
N SER A 117 6.42 13.57 8.26
CA SER A 117 5.94 12.51 7.36
C SER A 117 4.49 12.77 6.98
N THR A 118 4.30 13.67 6.03
CA THR A 118 2.99 14.00 5.47
C THR A 118 2.94 13.57 4.02
N THR A 119 1.87 12.89 3.64
CA THR A 119 1.54 12.56 2.26
C THR A 119 0.27 13.30 1.86
N GLY A 120 0.30 13.97 0.73
CA GLY A 120 -0.85 14.68 0.18
C GLY A 120 -1.40 14.00 -1.06
N PHE A 121 -2.66 14.31 -1.38
CA PHE A 121 -3.29 13.95 -2.65
C PHE A 121 -4.19 15.09 -3.09
N ALA A 122 -4.25 15.31 -4.41
CA ALA A 122 -5.19 16.22 -5.03
C ALA A 122 -5.98 15.48 -6.09
N TYR A 123 -7.31 15.67 -6.09
CA TYR A 123 -8.18 15.10 -7.08
C TYR A 123 -8.02 15.83 -8.41
N ASP A 124 -7.90 15.08 -9.49
CA ASP A 124 -7.92 15.58 -10.85
C ASP A 124 -9.16 15.03 -11.57
N ALA A 125 -10.12 15.91 -11.83
CA ALA A 125 -11.38 15.56 -12.50
C ALA A 125 -11.18 15.09 -13.94
N ALA A 126 -10.06 15.46 -14.60
CA ALA A 126 -9.78 15.05 -15.96
C ALA A 126 -9.37 13.57 -16.06
N SER A 127 -8.59 13.11 -15.09
CA SER A 127 -8.18 11.69 -14.98
C SER A 127 -9.12 10.86 -14.10
N GLY A 128 -9.95 11.52 -13.27
CA GLY A 128 -10.80 10.85 -12.28
C GLY A 128 -10.03 10.23 -11.13
N SER A 129 -8.78 10.63 -10.88
CA SER A 129 -7.88 10.03 -9.93
C SER A 129 -7.24 11.07 -9.00
N TYR A 130 -6.59 10.60 -7.93
CA TYR A 130 -5.86 11.40 -6.98
C TYR A 130 -4.36 11.38 -7.29
N GLY A 131 -3.78 12.54 -7.64
CA GLY A 131 -2.35 12.72 -7.80
C GLY A 131 -1.64 12.84 -6.46
N MET A 132 -0.63 11.99 -6.22
CA MET A 132 0.13 12.00 -4.96
C MET A 132 1.06 13.20 -4.89
N LEU A 133 1.11 13.82 -3.71
CA LEU A 133 1.93 14.99 -3.39
C LEU A 133 2.88 14.67 -2.24
N ARG A 134 4.06 15.27 -2.30
CA ARG A 134 5.03 15.27 -1.20
C ARG A 134 4.61 16.27 -0.12
N ALA A 135 5.25 16.20 1.04
CA ALA A 135 5.01 17.13 2.15
C ALA A 135 5.16 18.62 1.80
N ASN A 136 5.99 18.95 0.81
CA ASN A 136 6.17 20.29 0.31
C ASN A 136 5.17 20.72 -0.78
N GLY A 137 4.15 19.88 -1.05
CA GLY A 137 3.13 20.13 -2.08
C GLY A 137 3.55 19.83 -3.51
N SER A 138 4.80 19.43 -3.76
CA SER A 138 5.23 19.03 -5.11
C SER A 138 4.71 17.65 -5.48
N ALA A 139 4.52 17.39 -6.78
CA ALA A 139 4.10 16.08 -7.26
C ALA A 139 5.10 14.98 -6.88
N GLN A 140 4.58 13.84 -6.42
CA GLN A 140 5.39 12.63 -6.26
C GLN A 140 5.53 11.97 -7.62
N LEU A 141 6.75 12.01 -8.19
CA LEU A 141 7.03 11.47 -9.51
C LEU A 141 7.64 10.07 -9.41
N ASP A 142 7.26 9.21 -10.34
CA ASP A 142 7.98 7.97 -10.62
C ASP A 142 9.31 8.30 -11.29
N ALA A 143 10.39 7.73 -10.77
CA ALA A 143 11.76 8.07 -11.21
C ALA A 143 12.06 7.60 -12.64
N ASN A 144 11.41 6.52 -13.12
CA ASN A 144 11.66 5.96 -14.43
C ASN A 144 10.86 6.66 -15.52
N THR A 145 9.62 7.00 -15.25
CA THR A 145 8.69 7.55 -16.23
C THR A 145 8.55 9.05 -16.15
N GLY A 146 8.92 9.67 -15.03
CA GLY A 146 8.67 11.09 -14.73
C GLY A 146 7.19 11.42 -14.53
N MET A 147 6.31 10.43 -14.52
CA MET A 147 4.87 10.63 -14.34
C MET A 147 4.55 10.75 -12.85
N GLN A 148 3.54 11.57 -12.52
CA GLN A 148 3.03 11.65 -11.17
C GLN A 148 2.35 10.32 -10.75
N ALA A 149 2.64 9.86 -9.54
CA ALA A 149 1.92 8.74 -8.95
C ALA A 149 0.45 9.11 -8.76
N GLN A 150 -0.45 8.28 -9.28
CA GLN A 150 -1.90 8.51 -9.25
C GLN A 150 -2.63 7.26 -8.76
N PHE A 151 -3.72 7.49 -8.03
CA PHE A 151 -4.53 6.44 -7.43
C PHE A 151 -6.02 6.70 -7.69
N ASP A 152 -6.73 5.65 -8.05
CA ASP A 152 -8.17 5.69 -8.26
C ASP A 152 -8.92 5.60 -6.93
N ASN A 153 -8.34 4.90 -5.96
CA ASN A 153 -8.88 4.73 -4.61
C ASN A 153 -7.88 5.17 -3.56
N LEU A 154 -8.33 5.93 -2.58
CA LEU A 154 -7.60 6.17 -1.34
C LEU A 154 -8.40 5.54 -0.18
N LEU A 155 -7.77 4.64 0.55
CA LEU A 155 -8.31 4.00 1.74
C LEU A 155 -7.49 4.47 2.95
N VAL A 156 -8.09 5.26 3.82
CA VAL A 156 -7.46 5.67 5.07
C VAL A 156 -8.15 4.95 6.21
N LEU A 157 -7.45 3.98 6.78
CA LEU A 157 -7.99 3.03 7.73
C LEU A 157 -7.47 3.38 9.13
N TYR A 158 -8.38 3.67 10.05
CA TYR A 158 -8.06 3.92 11.46
C TYR A 158 -7.95 2.60 12.20
N SER A 159 -6.86 2.44 12.94
CA SER A 159 -6.61 1.27 13.76
C SER A 159 -6.08 1.68 15.13
N ALA A 160 -6.39 0.90 16.14
CA ALA A 160 -5.68 0.99 17.41
C ALA A 160 -4.21 0.64 17.19
N SER A 161 -3.33 1.33 17.88
CA SER A 161 -1.90 1.04 17.82
C SER A 161 -1.26 1.12 19.19
N SER A 162 -0.16 0.42 19.36
CA SER A 162 0.67 0.47 20.56
C SER A 162 2.15 0.58 20.16
N LEU A 163 2.94 1.19 21.01
CA LEU A 163 4.39 1.16 20.84
C LEU A 163 4.91 -0.24 21.20
N ARG A 164 5.81 -0.74 20.37
CA ARG A 164 6.59 -1.94 20.69
C ARG A 164 7.57 -1.65 21.83
N ASP A 165 8.20 -2.71 22.35
CA ASP A 165 9.19 -2.62 23.43
C ASP A 165 10.40 -1.73 23.09
N ASP A 166 10.65 -1.47 21.80
CA ASP A 166 11.69 -0.54 21.35
C ASP A 166 11.35 0.93 21.60
N GLY A 167 10.09 1.25 21.93
CA GLY A 167 9.60 2.59 22.18
C GLY A 167 9.53 3.49 20.93
N LEU A 168 9.75 2.94 19.74
CA LEU A 168 9.85 3.68 18.47
C LEU A 168 8.88 3.17 17.42
N THR A 169 8.66 1.86 17.35
CA THR A 169 7.85 1.21 16.32
C THR A 169 6.41 1.08 16.79
N LEU A 170 5.47 1.49 15.92
CA LEU A 170 4.05 1.27 16.14
C LEU A 170 3.63 -0.11 15.63
N ASP A 171 2.88 -0.81 16.44
CA ASP A 171 2.15 -2.03 16.06
C ASP A 171 0.68 -1.70 15.92
N TYR A 172 0.08 -2.06 14.79
CA TYR A 172 -1.32 -1.78 14.48
C TYR A 172 -2.17 -3.03 14.70
N ASP A 173 -3.33 -2.87 15.33
CA ASP A 173 -4.33 -3.92 15.40
C ASP A 173 -5.08 -3.98 14.06
N LEU A 174 -4.82 -5.03 13.29
CA LEU A 174 -5.44 -5.23 11.98
C LEU A 174 -6.76 -6.00 12.04
N SER A 175 -7.34 -6.20 13.21
CA SER A 175 -8.58 -6.97 13.36
C SER A 175 -9.79 -6.23 12.78
N PHE A 176 -9.94 -4.94 13.11
CA PHE A 176 -11.03 -4.09 12.65
C PHE A 176 -10.77 -2.61 12.90
N GLY A 177 -11.56 -1.77 12.27
CA GLY A 177 -11.53 -0.33 12.50
C GLY A 177 -12.54 0.44 11.69
N GLY A 178 -12.53 1.75 11.88
CA GLY A 178 -13.20 2.70 11.01
C GLY A 178 -12.25 3.20 9.92
N GLY A 179 -12.76 4.01 9.01
CA GLY A 179 -11.93 4.63 7.99
C GLY A 179 -12.74 5.47 7.02
N VAL A 180 -12.06 5.95 6.00
CA VAL A 180 -12.68 6.60 4.86
C VAL A 180 -12.17 5.97 3.57
N TRP A 181 -13.07 5.88 2.61
CA TRP A 181 -12.77 5.54 1.23
C TRP A 181 -13.02 6.75 0.35
N LEU A 182 -12.04 7.12 -0.47
CA LEU A 182 -12.15 8.21 -1.42
C LEU A 182 -11.97 7.66 -2.84
N ASN A 183 -12.87 8.06 -3.71
CA ASN A 183 -12.86 7.70 -5.14
C ASN A 183 -13.64 8.77 -5.93
N GLY A 184 -13.15 9.13 -7.11
CA GLY A 184 -13.85 10.05 -8.01
C GLY A 184 -14.17 11.42 -7.40
N GLY A 185 -13.30 11.96 -6.55
CA GLY A 185 -13.52 13.25 -5.87
C GLY A 185 -14.54 13.21 -4.74
N ARG A 186 -14.90 12.01 -4.27
CA ARG A 186 -15.92 11.79 -3.24
C ARG A 186 -15.33 11.00 -2.06
N LEU A 187 -15.87 11.22 -0.88
CA LEU A 187 -15.51 10.54 0.37
C LEU A 187 -16.72 9.80 0.94
N TRP A 188 -16.49 8.57 1.41
CA TRP A 188 -17.43 7.77 2.20
C TRP A 188 -16.79 7.34 3.51
N HIS A 189 -17.53 7.41 4.60
CA HIS A 189 -17.14 6.76 5.85
C HIS A 189 -17.41 5.26 5.74
N ILE A 190 -16.43 4.47 6.14
CA ILE A 190 -16.49 3.00 6.11
C ILE A 190 -16.07 2.41 7.44
N THR A 191 -16.46 1.17 7.67
CA THR A 191 -15.80 0.32 8.65
C THR A 191 -15.13 -0.85 7.95
N TRP A 192 -14.17 -1.46 8.60
CA TRP A 192 -13.44 -2.58 8.02
C TRP A 192 -13.09 -3.63 9.05
N THR A 193 -12.94 -4.86 8.59
CA THR A 193 -12.40 -5.99 9.33
C THR A 193 -11.39 -6.72 8.47
N GLN A 194 -10.46 -7.43 9.09
CA GLN A 194 -9.61 -8.38 8.38
C GLN A 194 -10.24 -9.77 8.46
N GLY A 195 -10.44 -10.41 7.31
CA GLY A 195 -10.91 -11.79 7.24
C GLY A 195 -9.84 -12.79 7.66
N THR A 196 -10.25 -14.05 7.85
CA THR A 196 -9.34 -15.14 8.25
C THR A 196 -8.28 -15.48 7.21
N ASP A 197 -8.49 -15.06 5.97
CA ASP A 197 -7.56 -15.18 4.84
C ASP A 197 -6.71 -13.92 4.64
N SER A 198 -6.70 -13.02 5.62
CA SER A 198 -6.02 -11.73 5.60
C SER A 198 -6.55 -10.72 4.57
N THR A 199 -7.69 -10.97 3.93
CA THR A 199 -8.36 -9.98 3.07
C THR A 199 -9.08 -8.93 3.91
N PHE A 200 -9.13 -7.70 3.41
CA PHE A 200 -9.97 -6.66 4.01
C PHE A 200 -11.43 -6.85 3.58
N VAL A 201 -12.33 -6.69 4.52
CA VAL A 201 -13.76 -6.59 4.27
C VAL A 201 -14.22 -5.21 4.70
N PHE A 202 -14.80 -4.47 3.77
CA PHE A 202 -15.31 -3.12 4.01
C PHE A 202 -16.82 -3.12 4.13
N TYR A 203 -17.34 -2.19 4.92
CA TYR A 203 -18.77 -2.02 5.13
C TYR A 203 -19.14 -0.53 5.04
N ASP A 204 -20.31 -0.25 4.49
CA ASP A 204 -20.91 1.09 4.49
C ASP A 204 -21.46 1.48 5.89
N ALA A 205 -22.03 2.68 6.00
CA ALA A 205 -22.63 3.18 7.24
C ALA A 205 -23.81 2.33 7.74
N ASP A 206 -24.46 1.57 6.84
CA ASP A 206 -25.55 0.66 7.18
C ASP A 206 -25.05 -0.76 7.54
N GLY A 207 -23.74 -0.99 7.52
CA GLY A 207 -23.12 -2.29 7.78
C GLY A 207 -23.24 -3.28 6.61
N ARG A 208 -23.49 -2.80 5.38
CA ARG A 208 -23.54 -3.65 4.19
C ARG A 208 -22.14 -3.80 3.60
N PRO A 209 -21.73 -5.00 3.15
CA PRO A 209 -20.44 -5.21 2.53
C PRO A 209 -20.24 -4.32 1.29
N LEU A 210 -19.04 -3.75 1.18
CA LEU A 210 -18.61 -2.91 0.09
C LEU A 210 -17.50 -3.58 -0.72
N SER A 211 -17.55 -3.39 -2.05
CA SER A 211 -16.40 -3.57 -2.92
C SER A 211 -15.96 -2.21 -3.44
N ILE A 212 -14.66 -1.95 -3.40
CA ILE A 212 -14.10 -0.71 -3.93
C ILE A 212 -14.01 -0.75 -5.46
N CYS A 213 -13.85 0.41 -6.10
CA CYS A 213 -13.65 0.49 -7.54
C CYS A 213 -12.37 -0.26 -7.96
N ALA A 214 -12.43 -0.96 -9.09
CA ALA A 214 -11.23 -1.49 -9.71
C ALA A 214 -10.28 -0.33 -10.08
N GLY A 215 -8.98 -0.54 -9.88
CA GLY A 215 -7.96 0.45 -10.15
C GLY A 215 -6.83 0.44 -9.12
N ARG A 216 -5.96 1.43 -9.22
CA ARG A 216 -4.84 1.60 -8.30
C ARG A 216 -5.35 2.10 -6.96
N SER A 217 -4.95 1.44 -5.90
CA SER A 217 -5.38 1.78 -4.55
C SER A 217 -4.19 2.18 -3.68
N TYR A 218 -4.33 3.26 -2.93
CA TYR A 218 -3.43 3.63 -1.85
C TYR A 218 -4.10 3.32 -0.52
N ILE A 219 -3.43 2.57 0.33
CA ILE A 219 -3.93 2.21 1.67
C ILE A 219 -3.02 2.88 2.70
N ALA A 220 -3.59 3.72 3.54
CA ALA A 220 -2.95 4.30 4.70
C ALA A 220 -3.53 3.70 5.97
N MET A 221 -2.67 3.15 6.82
CA MET A 221 -3.04 2.82 8.20
C MET A 221 -2.72 4.03 9.08
N VAL A 222 -3.72 4.54 9.77
CA VAL A 222 -3.60 5.71 10.64
C VAL A 222 -3.95 5.29 12.07
N SER A 223 -3.06 5.62 13.00
CA SER A 223 -3.31 5.34 14.42
C SER A 223 -4.45 6.18 14.95
N SER A 224 -5.41 5.54 15.59
CA SER A 224 -6.49 6.21 16.32
C SER A 224 -6.08 6.70 17.72
N VAL A 225 -4.85 6.40 18.16
CA VAL A 225 -4.37 6.65 19.55
C VAL A 225 -3.21 7.64 19.59
N THR A 226 -2.46 7.79 18.49
CA THR A 226 -1.32 8.73 18.38
C THR A 226 -1.75 9.97 17.62
N GLY A 227 -0.92 11.03 17.64
CA GLY A 227 -1.19 12.29 16.94
C GLY A 227 -1.09 12.21 15.40
N GLN A 228 -1.45 11.08 14.79
CA GLN A 228 -1.62 10.96 13.36
C GLN A 228 -2.98 11.54 12.95
N GLU A 229 -3.00 12.30 11.86
CA GLU A 229 -4.18 13.05 11.46
C GLU A 229 -4.49 12.89 9.97
N LEU A 230 -5.77 12.83 9.66
CA LEU A 230 -6.29 12.94 8.32
C LEU A 230 -7.03 14.29 8.18
N THR A 231 -6.72 15.01 7.13
CA THR A 231 -7.48 16.19 6.70
C THR A 231 -7.99 15.96 5.29
N VAL A 232 -9.29 16.15 5.07
CA VAL A 232 -9.90 16.11 3.75
C VAL A 232 -10.62 17.43 3.52
N LEU A 233 -10.31 18.10 2.43
CA LEU A 233 -10.92 19.37 2.06
C LEU A 233 -11.79 19.20 0.81
N ASP A 234 -12.95 19.84 0.83
CA ASP A 234 -13.81 19.98 -0.34
C ASP A 234 -13.30 21.04 -1.31
N SER A 235 -14.03 21.30 -2.40
CA SER A 235 -13.71 22.33 -3.40
C SER A 235 -13.76 23.77 -2.85
N ALA A 236 -14.41 23.99 -1.72
CA ALA A 236 -14.45 25.27 -1.02
C ALA A 236 -13.34 25.39 0.05
N GLY A 237 -12.50 24.37 0.21
CA GLY A 237 -11.45 24.32 1.23
C GLY A 237 -11.99 24.04 2.65
N GLN A 238 -13.21 23.53 2.77
CA GLN A 238 -13.81 23.19 4.05
C GLN A 238 -13.53 21.72 4.39
N ASN A 239 -13.46 21.41 5.70
CA ASN A 239 -13.21 20.06 6.14
C ASN A 239 -14.41 19.14 5.82
N ALA A 240 -14.17 18.11 5.00
CA ALA A 240 -15.18 17.15 4.55
C ALA A 240 -15.39 15.96 5.51
N LEU A 241 -14.62 15.87 6.59
CA LEU A 241 -14.74 14.76 7.57
C LEU A 241 -15.86 14.96 8.59
N ASN A 242 -16.40 16.18 8.72
CA ASN A 242 -17.42 16.55 9.73
C ASN A 242 -18.86 16.38 9.23
#